data_594cf9e13f37af310889eb68206107f8
#
_entry.id   594cf9e13f37af310889eb68206107f8
#
_cell.length_a   1.000
_cell.length_b   1.000
_cell.length_c   1.000
_cell.angle_alpha   90.00
_cell.angle_beta   90.00
_cell.angle_gamma   90.00
#
_symmetry.space_group_name_H-M   'P 1'
#
loop_
_entity.id
_entity.type
_entity.pdbx_description
1 polymer ?
#
loop_
_entity_poly.entity_id
_entity_poly.type
_entity_poly.pdbx_seq_one_letter_code
_entity_poly.pdbx_strand_id
1 'polypeptide(L)'
;MRSRLLAAAVHSPHPAFLLIAALLAATASGGFAAMPSEEIAVAVEQQGEEIVVHVDCPVRAPHALVWEVLTDYDHMPRFVTNLHVSEVRARDGDTLQVFQRGSASRGPLSFSFENLREIRLVPQQEIRSRLISGTLKSSEFTTRVVDDGASVHILNSGRFVPDVWVPPVIGPALIQAETRKQFEEIRAEILRRMAQAAQR
;
A
#
# COMPACT_ATOMS: atom_id res chain seq x y z
N MET A 1 -20.27 -73.65 28.25
CA MET A 1 -19.45 -74.05 29.41
C MET A 1 -19.02 -72.80 30.12
N ARG A 2 -19.63 -72.58 31.26
CA ARG A 2 -19.07 -72.32 32.61
C ARG A 2 -18.22 -71.08 32.69
N SER A 3 -18.75 -69.97 33.28
CA SER A 3 -18.76 -69.66 34.75
C SER A 3 -17.46 -69.04 35.18
N ARG A 4 -17.29 -67.94 35.86
CA ARG A 4 -17.86 -67.25 37.03
C ARG A 4 -17.18 -65.93 37.23
N LEU A 5 -17.81 -64.82 37.48
CA LEU A 5 -18.15 -64.22 38.79
C LEU A 5 -17.00 -64.04 39.79
N LEU A 6 -16.81 -62.76 40.19
CA LEU A 6 -16.66 -62.22 41.56
C LEU A 6 -16.09 -60.81 41.42
N ALA A 7 -16.72 -59.71 41.66
CA ALA A 7 -17.38 -59.13 42.83
C ALA A 7 -16.40 -58.69 43.95
N ALA A 8 -16.65 -57.49 44.41
CA ALA A 8 -16.33 -56.85 45.70
C ALA A 8 -15.09 -55.99 45.71
N ALA A 9 -14.97 -54.81 46.33
CA ALA A 9 -15.87 -54.00 47.14
C ALA A 9 -15.20 -52.65 47.36
N VAL A 10 -15.99 -51.58 47.30
CA VAL A 10 -16.11 -50.48 48.26
C VAL A 10 -14.95 -50.23 49.22
N HIS A 11 -14.40 -48.96 49.11
CA HIS A 11 -14.09 -48.17 50.29
C HIS A 11 -13.95 -46.69 49.87
N SER A 12 -14.91 -45.85 50.30
CA SER A 12 -14.69 -44.44 50.54
C SER A 12 -14.13 -44.23 51.93
N PRO A 13 -13.38 -43.20 52.20
CA PRO A 13 -13.90 -42.10 53.00
C PRO A 13 -13.49 -40.70 52.54
N HIS A 14 -14.45 -39.79 52.69
CA HIS A 14 -14.25 -38.35 52.86
C HIS A 14 -13.70 -38.07 54.30
N PRO A 15 -13.40 -36.80 54.69
CA PRO A 15 -13.20 -35.53 54.01
C PRO A 15 -11.94 -34.76 54.51
N ALA A 16 -11.50 -33.74 53.79
CA ALA A 16 -10.80 -32.61 54.45
C ALA A 16 -11.03 -31.34 53.65
N PHE A 17 -11.78 -30.47 54.26
CA PHE A 17 -11.92 -29.05 53.91
C PHE A 17 -10.57 -28.37 53.82
N LEU A 18 -10.30 -27.68 52.69
CA LEU A 18 -9.32 -26.57 52.65
C LEU A 18 -9.92 -25.49 51.78
N LEU A 19 -10.41 -24.45 52.46
CA LEU A 19 -10.72 -23.13 51.91
C LEU A 19 -9.43 -22.51 51.35
N ILE A 20 -9.33 -22.39 50.06
CA ILE A 20 -8.36 -21.52 49.42
C ILE A 20 -9.11 -20.31 48.87
N ALA A 21 -8.88 -19.18 49.47
CA ALA A 21 -9.37 -17.87 49.06
C ALA A 21 -8.96 -17.58 47.59
N ALA A 22 -9.98 -17.44 46.71
CA ALA A 22 -9.77 -16.96 45.37
C ALA A 22 -9.38 -15.46 45.41
N LEU A 23 -8.11 -15.19 45.23
CA LEU A 23 -7.61 -13.84 44.96
C LEU A 23 -7.95 -13.54 43.50
N LEU A 24 -9.01 -12.76 43.26
CA LEU A 24 -9.29 -12.17 41.93
C LEU A 24 -8.16 -11.20 41.59
N ALA A 25 -7.18 -11.66 40.84
CA ALA A 25 -6.28 -10.79 40.13
C ALA A 25 -7.07 -10.23 38.91
N ALA A 26 -7.59 -9.02 39.06
CA ALA A 26 -8.07 -8.22 37.94
C ALA A 26 -6.87 -7.94 37.04
N THR A 27 -6.65 -8.78 36.03
CA THR A 27 -5.77 -8.46 34.92
C THR A 27 -6.44 -7.33 34.13
N ALA A 28 -6.02 -6.10 34.40
CA ALA A 28 -6.28 -4.98 33.51
C ALA A 28 -5.69 -5.36 32.15
N SER A 29 -6.52 -5.85 31.24
CA SER A 29 -6.19 -5.97 29.83
C SER A 29 -6.09 -4.55 29.30
N GLY A 30 -4.90 -3.94 29.46
CA GLY A 30 -4.54 -2.74 28.75
C GLY A 30 -4.67 -3.08 27.28
N GLY A 31 -5.73 -2.58 26.63
CA GLY A 31 -5.86 -2.62 25.20
C GLY A 31 -4.64 -1.90 24.63
N PHE A 32 -3.66 -2.66 24.12
CA PHE A 32 -2.70 -2.12 23.19
C PHE A 32 -3.51 -1.67 21.98
N ALA A 33 -3.79 -0.37 21.89
CA ALA A 33 -4.22 0.22 20.64
C ALA A 33 -3.17 -0.21 19.62
N ALA A 34 -3.58 -0.99 18.62
CA ALA A 34 -2.70 -1.37 17.54
C ALA A 34 -2.14 -0.07 16.95
N MET A 35 -0.83 0.10 17.02
CA MET A 35 -0.18 1.24 16.36
C MET A 35 -0.57 1.16 14.90
N PRO A 36 -1.02 2.27 14.27
CA PRO A 36 -1.34 2.25 12.85
C PRO A 36 -0.13 1.69 12.10
N SER A 37 -0.39 0.72 11.24
CA SER A 37 0.66 0.06 10.46
C SER A 37 1.34 1.10 9.58
N GLU A 38 2.64 1.27 9.70
CA GLU A 38 3.44 2.10 8.78
C GLU A 38 3.78 1.33 7.49
N GLU A 39 3.27 0.11 7.36
CA GLU A 39 3.50 -0.73 6.19
C GLU A 39 2.68 -0.24 4.99
N ILE A 40 3.33 -0.14 3.84
CA ILE A 40 2.66 0.16 2.57
C ILE A 40 1.92 -1.09 2.11
N ALA A 41 0.60 -1.02 2.08
CA ALA A 41 -0.22 -2.09 1.52
C ALA A 41 -0.32 -1.92 0.00
N VAL A 42 -0.03 -2.98 -0.75
CA VAL A 42 -0.18 -3.01 -2.21
C VAL A 42 -0.88 -4.30 -2.60
N ALA A 43 -2.02 -4.18 -3.27
CA ALA A 43 -2.75 -5.28 -3.88
C ALA A 43 -2.76 -5.12 -5.40
N VAL A 44 -2.47 -6.21 -6.11
CA VAL A 44 -2.51 -6.26 -7.57
C VAL A 44 -3.28 -7.49 -7.98
N GLU A 45 -4.30 -7.28 -8.82
CA GLU A 45 -5.15 -8.34 -9.35
C GLU A 45 -5.13 -8.29 -10.87
N GLN A 46 -5.11 -9.45 -11.51
CA GLN A 46 -5.25 -9.56 -12.95
C GLN A 46 -6.64 -10.11 -13.29
N GLN A 47 -7.40 -9.34 -14.05
CA GLN A 47 -8.75 -9.67 -14.50
C GLN A 47 -8.74 -9.74 -16.05
N GLY A 48 -8.43 -10.91 -16.60
CA GLY A 48 -8.19 -11.06 -18.03
C GLY A 48 -6.94 -10.31 -18.49
N GLU A 49 -7.10 -9.34 -19.39
CA GLU A 49 -6.01 -8.44 -19.82
C GLU A 49 -5.83 -7.23 -18.89
N GLU A 50 -6.82 -6.91 -18.09
CA GLU A 50 -6.81 -5.76 -17.18
C GLU A 50 -6.05 -6.08 -15.90
N ILE A 51 -5.24 -5.13 -15.45
CA ILE A 51 -4.54 -5.18 -14.17
C ILE A 51 -5.12 -4.09 -13.27
N VAL A 52 -5.59 -4.49 -12.11
CA VAL A 52 -6.14 -3.61 -11.08
C VAL A 52 -5.13 -3.47 -9.95
N VAL A 53 -4.88 -2.24 -9.51
CA VAL A 53 -3.90 -1.92 -8.47
C VAL A 53 -4.58 -1.10 -7.38
N HIS A 54 -4.31 -1.46 -6.12
CA HIS A 54 -4.68 -0.69 -4.94
C HIS A 54 -3.46 -0.50 -4.04
N VAL A 55 -3.27 0.72 -3.57
CA VAL A 55 -2.21 1.09 -2.65
C VAL A 55 -2.79 1.88 -1.49
N ASP A 56 -2.32 1.58 -0.29
CA ASP A 56 -2.42 2.44 0.88
C ASP A 56 -1.01 2.67 1.42
N CYS A 57 -0.56 3.92 1.34
CA CYS A 57 0.77 4.31 1.81
C CYS A 57 0.61 5.35 2.92
N PRO A 58 0.68 4.92 4.19
CA PRO A 58 0.69 5.84 5.33
C PRO A 58 2.02 6.59 5.41
N VAL A 59 1.93 7.89 5.73
CA VAL A 59 3.10 8.75 5.94
C VAL A 59 2.84 9.77 7.04
N ARG A 60 3.78 9.92 7.98
CA ARG A 60 3.71 10.92 9.04
C ARG A 60 4.37 12.21 8.59
N ALA A 61 3.63 12.99 7.83
CA ALA A 61 4.08 14.28 7.31
C ALA A 61 2.88 15.23 7.15
N PRO A 62 3.12 16.55 7.09
CA PRO A 62 2.06 17.51 6.79
C PRO A 62 1.37 17.21 5.47
N HIS A 63 0.05 17.25 5.43
CA HIS A 63 -0.78 17.00 4.24
C HIS A 63 -0.32 17.81 3.02
N ALA A 64 -0.05 19.11 3.22
CA ALA A 64 0.41 19.97 2.15
C ALA A 64 1.74 19.53 1.53
N LEU A 65 2.66 18.98 2.33
CA LEU A 65 3.93 18.47 1.85
C LEU A 65 3.76 17.17 1.05
N VAL A 66 2.85 16.29 1.50
CA VAL A 66 2.49 15.07 0.76
C VAL A 66 1.95 15.45 -0.62
N TRP A 67 1.02 16.40 -0.67
CA TRP A 67 0.47 16.92 -1.92
C TRP A 67 1.53 17.53 -2.83
N GLU A 68 2.44 18.35 -2.28
CA GLU A 68 3.54 18.96 -3.02
C GLU A 68 4.39 17.92 -3.74
N VAL A 69 4.83 16.86 -3.02
CA VAL A 69 5.66 15.80 -3.60
C VAL A 69 4.91 15.00 -4.66
N LEU A 70 3.63 14.67 -4.42
CA LEU A 70 2.80 13.93 -5.37
C LEU A 70 2.53 14.68 -6.68
N THR A 71 2.59 16.01 -6.66
CA THR A 71 2.33 16.86 -7.83
C THR A 71 3.60 17.46 -8.46
N ASP A 72 4.77 17.13 -7.93
CA ASP A 72 6.07 17.61 -8.41
C ASP A 72 6.59 16.78 -9.58
N TYR A 73 5.80 16.71 -10.67
CA TYR A 73 6.05 15.82 -11.81
C TYR A 73 7.41 16.01 -12.45
N ASP A 74 7.86 17.26 -12.63
CA ASP A 74 9.12 17.58 -13.33
C ASP A 74 10.36 17.11 -12.54
N HIS A 75 10.23 16.92 -11.23
CA HIS A 75 11.32 16.44 -10.39
C HIS A 75 11.20 14.96 -9.99
N MET A 76 10.11 14.28 -10.32
CA MET A 76 9.93 12.86 -9.99
C MET A 76 11.10 11.95 -10.37
N PRO A 77 11.80 12.12 -11.51
CA PRO A 77 12.96 11.30 -11.84
C PRO A 77 14.13 11.38 -10.86
N ARG A 78 14.14 12.38 -9.96
CA ARG A 78 15.19 12.54 -8.95
C ARG A 78 15.01 11.60 -7.77
N PHE A 79 13.79 11.09 -7.55
CA PHE A 79 13.45 10.26 -6.40
C PHE A 79 12.65 9.00 -6.74
N VAL A 80 12.10 8.86 -7.94
CA VAL A 80 11.45 7.65 -8.43
C VAL A 80 12.38 6.97 -9.44
N THR A 81 13.08 5.93 -8.99
CA THR A 81 14.24 5.37 -9.71
C THR A 81 13.90 4.66 -11.02
N ASN A 82 12.67 4.15 -11.17
CA ASN A 82 12.20 3.53 -12.41
C ASN A 82 11.68 4.56 -13.44
N LEU A 83 11.69 5.85 -13.10
CA LEU A 83 11.25 6.94 -13.95
C LEU A 83 12.46 7.73 -14.45
N HIS A 84 12.71 7.73 -15.76
CA HIS A 84 13.87 8.39 -16.37
C HIS A 84 13.56 9.81 -16.84
N VAL A 85 12.32 10.03 -17.28
CA VAL A 85 11.81 11.33 -17.74
C VAL A 85 10.41 11.51 -17.16
N SER A 86 10.14 12.71 -16.65
CA SER A 86 8.80 13.17 -16.29
C SER A 86 8.73 14.67 -16.55
N GLU A 87 7.79 15.09 -17.38
CA GLU A 87 7.67 16.47 -17.86
C GLU A 87 6.22 16.90 -17.94
N VAL A 88 5.92 18.06 -17.40
CA VAL A 88 4.64 18.73 -17.64
C VAL A 88 4.68 19.39 -19.01
N ARG A 89 4.02 18.79 -20.01
CA ARG A 89 3.98 19.28 -21.40
C ARG A 89 2.98 20.41 -21.61
N ALA A 90 1.89 20.40 -20.87
CA ALA A 90 0.86 21.44 -20.92
C ALA A 90 0.15 21.56 -19.58
N ARG A 91 -0.34 22.77 -19.30
CA ARG A 91 -1.15 23.08 -18.11
C ARG A 91 -2.28 24.03 -18.49
N ASP A 92 -3.50 23.65 -18.08
CA ASP A 92 -4.69 24.49 -18.16
C ASP A 92 -5.44 24.40 -16.82
N GLY A 93 -5.25 25.42 -15.97
CA GLY A 93 -5.75 25.40 -14.60
C GLY A 93 -5.25 24.19 -13.82
N ASP A 94 -6.21 23.37 -13.37
CA ASP A 94 -5.97 22.13 -12.62
C ASP A 94 -5.79 20.90 -13.53
N THR A 95 -5.75 21.08 -14.84
CA THR A 95 -5.52 19.99 -15.80
C THR A 95 -4.11 20.10 -16.38
N LEU A 96 -3.37 18.98 -16.33
CA LEU A 96 -2.00 18.87 -16.83
C LEU A 96 -1.94 17.79 -17.92
N GLN A 97 -1.02 17.94 -18.86
CA GLN A 97 -0.54 16.83 -19.67
C GLN A 97 0.89 16.50 -19.23
N VAL A 98 1.07 15.29 -18.72
CA VAL A 98 2.35 14.83 -18.19
C VAL A 98 2.87 13.69 -19.04
N PHE A 99 4.07 13.89 -19.58
CA PHE A 99 4.82 12.86 -20.28
C PHE A 99 5.76 12.16 -19.32
N GLN A 100 5.73 10.81 -19.31
CA GLN A 100 6.60 10.01 -18.48
C GLN A 100 7.18 8.85 -19.28
N ARG A 101 8.49 8.61 -19.11
CA ARG A 101 9.23 7.50 -19.66
C ARG A 101 10.09 6.86 -18.59
N GLY A 102 10.09 5.54 -18.54
CA GLY A 102 10.87 4.79 -17.58
C GLY A 102 10.99 3.32 -17.93
N SER A 103 11.48 2.54 -16.99
CA SER A 103 11.58 1.09 -17.12
C SER A 103 11.42 0.42 -15.76
N ALA A 104 10.79 -0.76 -15.78
CA ALA A 104 10.72 -1.68 -14.65
C ALA A 104 11.56 -2.91 -14.96
N SER A 105 12.44 -3.31 -14.07
CA SER A 105 13.35 -4.46 -14.29
C SER A 105 13.43 -5.33 -13.05
N ARG A 106 13.29 -6.65 -13.24
CA ARG A 106 13.50 -7.63 -12.18
C ARG A 106 14.18 -8.88 -12.74
N GLY A 107 15.43 -9.09 -12.35
CA GLY A 107 16.27 -10.15 -12.90
C GLY A 107 16.44 -9.96 -14.41
N PRO A 108 16.18 -11.00 -15.23
CA PRO A 108 16.31 -10.91 -16.69
C PRO A 108 15.12 -10.20 -17.38
N LEU A 109 14.06 -9.86 -16.64
CA LEU A 109 12.88 -9.20 -17.18
C LEU A 109 13.05 -7.69 -17.10
N SER A 110 12.85 -7.00 -18.23
CA SER A 110 12.83 -5.54 -18.31
C SER A 110 11.69 -5.09 -19.22
N PHE A 111 10.93 -4.10 -18.76
CA PHE A 111 9.83 -3.50 -19.48
C PHE A 111 10.02 -1.99 -19.50
N SER A 112 10.13 -1.42 -20.69
CA SER A 112 10.15 0.04 -20.86
C SER A 112 8.73 0.54 -21.08
N PHE A 113 8.45 1.73 -20.58
CA PHE A 113 7.20 2.40 -20.80
C PHE A 113 7.40 3.86 -21.19
N GLU A 114 6.49 4.35 -22.00
CA GLU A 114 6.39 5.76 -22.37
C GLU A 114 4.92 6.13 -22.47
N ASN A 115 4.48 7.11 -21.69
CA ASN A 115 3.07 7.47 -21.62
C ASN A 115 2.89 8.98 -21.53
N LEU A 116 1.95 9.51 -22.30
CA LEU A 116 1.37 10.83 -22.11
C LEU A 116 0.04 10.66 -21.37
N ARG A 117 -0.13 11.38 -20.28
CA ARG A 117 -1.31 11.30 -19.42
C ARG A 117 -1.96 12.65 -19.24
N GLU A 118 -3.28 12.68 -19.21
CA GLU A 118 -4.06 13.79 -18.66
C GLU A 118 -4.15 13.61 -17.14
N ILE A 119 -3.74 14.61 -16.40
CA ILE A 119 -3.83 14.68 -14.95
C ILE A 119 -4.81 15.77 -14.59
N ARG A 120 -5.83 15.43 -13.81
CA ARG A 120 -6.78 16.41 -13.24
C ARG A 120 -6.58 16.46 -11.74
N LEU A 121 -6.37 17.66 -11.23
CA LEU A 121 -6.14 17.92 -9.82
C LEU A 121 -7.42 18.43 -9.16
N VAL A 122 -7.81 17.84 -8.04
CA VAL A 122 -8.65 18.48 -7.05
C VAL A 122 -7.71 18.89 -5.92
N PRO A 123 -7.32 20.16 -5.83
CA PRO A 123 -6.22 20.61 -4.97
C PRO A 123 -6.32 20.08 -3.55
N GLN A 124 -5.22 19.54 -3.03
CA GLN A 124 -5.08 18.95 -1.70
C GLN A 124 -5.96 17.72 -1.43
N GLN A 125 -6.66 17.16 -2.43
CA GLN A 125 -7.60 16.07 -2.21
C GLN A 125 -7.36 14.87 -3.13
N GLU A 126 -7.36 15.12 -4.46
CA GLU A 126 -7.41 14.02 -5.42
C GLU A 126 -6.65 14.35 -6.71
N ILE A 127 -5.97 13.36 -7.22
CA ILE A 127 -5.28 13.39 -8.52
C ILE A 127 -5.91 12.29 -9.38
N ARG A 128 -6.53 12.65 -10.48
CA ARG A 128 -7.02 11.69 -11.48
C ARG A 128 -6.07 11.67 -12.66
N SER A 129 -5.65 10.48 -13.06
CA SER A 129 -4.73 10.26 -14.18
C SER A 129 -5.39 9.37 -15.22
N ARG A 130 -5.40 9.80 -16.48
CA ARG A 130 -5.91 9.03 -17.61
C ARG A 130 -4.88 9.02 -18.74
N LEU A 131 -4.68 7.88 -19.36
CA LEU A 131 -3.82 7.75 -20.54
C LEU A 131 -4.38 8.56 -21.72
N ILE A 132 -3.53 9.35 -22.37
CA ILE A 132 -3.79 9.96 -23.68
C ILE A 132 -3.19 9.08 -24.76
N SER A 133 -1.91 8.71 -24.62
CA SER A 133 -1.18 7.85 -25.55
C SER A 133 0.03 7.21 -24.89
N GLY A 134 0.54 6.11 -25.46
CA GLY A 134 1.77 5.47 -24.97
C GLY A 134 1.77 3.97 -25.15
N THR A 135 2.56 3.28 -24.31
CA THR A 135 2.80 1.83 -24.35
C THR A 135 1.74 0.99 -23.62
N LEU A 136 0.65 1.59 -23.22
CA LEU A 136 -0.52 0.90 -22.66
C LEU A 136 -1.70 1.04 -23.60
N LYS A 137 -2.62 0.05 -23.62
CA LYS A 137 -3.91 0.16 -24.31
C LYS A 137 -4.84 1.12 -23.58
N SER A 138 -4.84 1.08 -22.26
CA SER A 138 -5.60 1.98 -21.40
C SER A 138 -4.93 2.12 -20.04
N SER A 139 -5.18 3.24 -19.34
CA SER A 139 -4.76 3.43 -17.96
C SER A 139 -5.58 4.54 -17.30
N GLU A 140 -6.15 4.24 -16.15
CA GLU A 140 -6.88 5.18 -15.31
C GLU A 140 -6.48 4.96 -13.84
N PHE A 141 -6.09 6.03 -13.16
CA PHE A 141 -5.73 5.99 -11.74
C PHE A 141 -6.32 7.18 -11.00
N THR A 142 -6.66 6.94 -9.75
CA THR A 142 -7.05 7.98 -8.80
C THR A 142 -6.16 7.87 -7.56
N THR A 143 -5.50 8.97 -7.20
CA THR A 143 -4.76 9.09 -5.95
C THR A 143 -5.47 10.08 -5.05
N ARG A 144 -5.80 9.67 -3.82
CA ARG A 144 -6.38 10.53 -2.78
C ARG A 144 -5.39 10.72 -1.65
N VAL A 145 -5.40 11.91 -1.08
CA VAL A 145 -4.63 12.22 0.12
C VAL A 145 -5.63 12.40 1.26
N VAL A 146 -5.58 11.51 2.23
CA VAL A 146 -6.55 11.45 3.34
C VAL A 146 -5.79 11.56 4.66
N ASP A 147 -6.23 12.45 5.54
CA ASP A 147 -5.70 12.60 6.88
C ASP A 147 -6.63 11.88 7.87
N ASP A 148 -6.12 10.94 8.65
CA ASP A 148 -6.86 10.22 9.70
C ASP A 148 -6.58 10.76 11.11
N GLY A 149 -5.80 11.84 11.21
CA GLY A 149 -5.37 12.48 12.47
C GLY A 149 -4.11 11.87 13.09
N ALA A 150 -3.70 10.67 12.70
CA ALA A 150 -2.46 10.02 13.15
C ALA A 150 -1.40 10.02 12.04
N SER A 151 -1.83 9.90 10.81
CA SER A 151 -1.00 9.92 9.61
C SER A 151 -1.80 10.43 8.40
N VAL A 152 -1.08 10.77 7.35
CA VAL A 152 -1.66 11.04 6.03
C VAL A 152 -1.54 9.78 5.20
N HIS A 153 -2.64 9.33 4.61
CA HIS A 153 -2.70 8.17 3.72
C HIS A 153 -2.70 8.61 2.26
N ILE A 154 -1.77 8.08 1.48
CA ILE A 154 -1.79 8.17 0.02
C ILE A 154 -2.52 6.93 -0.49
N LEU A 155 -3.80 7.09 -0.81
CA LEU A 155 -4.64 6.03 -1.34
C LEU A 155 -4.60 6.10 -2.87
N ASN A 156 -3.98 5.12 -3.51
CA ASN A 156 -3.94 5.05 -4.97
C ASN A 156 -4.72 3.82 -5.44
N SER A 157 -5.61 4.02 -6.39
CA SER A 157 -6.36 2.93 -7.01
C SER A 157 -6.51 3.19 -8.49
N GLY A 158 -6.44 2.13 -9.28
CA GLY A 158 -6.62 2.24 -10.71
C GLY A 158 -6.47 0.93 -11.44
N ARG A 159 -6.55 1.02 -12.75
CA ARG A 159 -6.48 -0.10 -13.66
C ARG A 159 -5.76 0.29 -14.94
N PHE A 160 -5.15 -0.68 -15.57
CA PHE A 160 -4.53 -0.50 -16.87
C PHE A 160 -4.52 -1.80 -17.66
N VAL A 161 -4.46 -1.67 -18.97
CA VAL A 161 -4.28 -2.79 -19.92
C VAL A 161 -2.93 -2.61 -20.60
N PRO A 162 -1.95 -3.49 -20.35
CA PRO A 162 -0.67 -3.49 -21.09
C PRO A 162 -0.89 -3.75 -22.59
N ASP A 163 -0.04 -3.16 -23.43
CA ASP A 163 -0.01 -3.50 -24.87
C ASP A 163 0.93 -4.67 -25.17
N VAL A 164 1.36 -5.37 -24.14
CA VAL A 164 2.17 -6.60 -24.21
C VAL A 164 1.54 -7.66 -23.34
N TRP A 165 1.74 -8.92 -23.72
CA TRP A 165 1.27 -10.03 -22.91
C TRP A 165 2.01 -10.08 -21.55
N VAL A 166 1.25 -10.11 -20.46
CA VAL A 166 1.75 -10.20 -19.09
C VAL A 166 1.48 -11.61 -18.56
N PRO A 167 2.53 -12.36 -18.16
CA PRO A 167 2.36 -13.70 -17.60
C PRO A 167 1.51 -13.65 -16.30
N PRO A 168 0.41 -14.44 -16.19
CA PRO A 168 -0.54 -14.32 -15.08
C PRO A 168 0.04 -14.58 -13.68
N VAL A 169 1.10 -15.38 -13.59
CA VAL A 169 1.70 -15.74 -12.30
C VAL A 169 2.80 -14.75 -11.88
N ILE A 170 3.62 -14.31 -12.84
CA ILE A 170 4.79 -13.47 -12.56
C ILE A 170 4.45 -11.99 -12.66
N GLY A 171 3.55 -11.63 -13.59
CA GLY A 171 3.20 -10.25 -13.88
C GLY A 171 2.66 -9.49 -12.67
N PRO A 172 1.60 -9.95 -12.01
CA PRO A 172 1.06 -9.28 -10.82
C PRO A 172 2.09 -9.11 -9.70
N ALA A 173 2.92 -10.12 -9.44
CA ALA A 173 3.95 -10.06 -8.41
C ALA A 173 5.06 -9.03 -8.76
N LEU A 174 5.43 -8.92 -10.04
CA LEU A 174 6.38 -7.91 -10.49
C LEU A 174 5.79 -6.50 -10.35
N ILE A 175 4.56 -6.31 -10.82
CA ILE A 175 3.85 -5.03 -10.73
C ILE A 175 3.69 -4.61 -9.27
N GLN A 176 3.31 -5.54 -8.38
CA GLN A 176 3.19 -5.27 -6.95
C GLN A 176 4.51 -4.81 -6.34
N ALA A 177 5.62 -5.48 -6.66
CA ALA A 177 6.94 -5.13 -6.14
C ALA A 177 7.41 -3.75 -6.65
N GLU A 178 7.24 -3.46 -7.94
CA GLU A 178 7.61 -2.17 -8.52
C GLU A 178 6.72 -1.03 -7.98
N THR A 179 5.41 -1.28 -7.82
CA THR A 179 4.49 -0.32 -7.22
C THR A 179 4.87 -0.02 -5.77
N ARG A 180 5.14 -1.06 -4.95
CA ARG A 180 5.60 -0.89 -3.57
C ARG A 180 6.87 -0.03 -3.51
N LYS A 181 7.88 -0.37 -4.31
CA LYS A 181 9.13 0.37 -4.40
C LYS A 181 8.90 1.84 -4.75
N GLN A 182 8.05 2.13 -5.72
CA GLN A 182 7.72 3.50 -6.11
C GLN A 182 7.11 4.30 -4.96
N PHE A 183 6.18 3.71 -4.21
CA PHE A 183 5.57 4.39 -3.06
C PHE A 183 6.52 4.51 -1.86
N GLU A 184 7.44 3.57 -1.66
CA GLU A 184 8.53 3.70 -0.69
C GLU A 184 9.46 4.88 -1.03
N GLU A 185 9.82 5.05 -2.30
CA GLU A 185 10.65 6.15 -2.79
C GLU A 185 9.93 7.51 -2.65
N ILE A 186 8.64 7.59 -2.98
CA ILE A 186 7.81 8.78 -2.78
C ILE A 186 7.75 9.14 -1.29
N ARG A 187 7.46 8.17 -0.42
CA ARG A 187 7.42 8.36 1.04
C ARG A 187 8.77 8.84 1.57
N ALA A 188 9.85 8.24 1.13
CA ALA A 188 11.19 8.65 1.53
C ALA A 188 11.50 10.10 1.14
N GLU A 189 11.08 10.55 -0.05
CA GLU A 189 11.23 11.93 -0.49
C GLU A 189 10.40 12.90 0.36
N ILE A 190 9.15 12.55 0.71
CA ILE A 190 8.31 13.35 1.61
C ILE A 190 9.00 13.55 2.95
N LEU A 191 9.49 12.47 3.57
CA LEU A 191 10.17 12.52 4.86
C LEU A 191 11.50 13.28 4.80
N ARG A 192 12.23 13.17 3.69
CA ARG A 192 13.46 13.91 3.44
C ARG A 192 13.20 15.42 3.36
N ARG A 193 12.17 15.86 2.60
CA ARG A 193 11.78 17.30 2.52
C ARG A 193 11.31 17.81 3.87
N MET A 194 10.55 17.02 4.63
CA MET A 194 10.11 17.39 5.97
C MET A 194 11.31 17.62 6.91
N ALA A 195 12.29 16.72 6.92
CA ALA A 195 13.48 16.86 7.73
C ALA A 195 14.31 18.10 7.35
N GLN A 196 14.41 18.43 6.07
CA GLN A 196 15.10 19.65 5.59
C GLN A 196 14.37 20.94 6.01
N ALA A 197 13.04 20.93 6.01
CA ALA A 197 12.25 22.08 6.47
C ALA A 197 12.42 22.35 7.95
N ALA A 198 12.58 21.30 8.79
CA ALA A 198 12.80 21.42 10.23
C ALA A 198 14.21 21.93 10.62
N GLN A 199 15.16 21.98 9.67
CA GLN A 199 16.54 22.46 9.89
C GLN A 199 16.75 23.92 9.49
N ARG A 200 15.72 24.58 8.96
CA ARG A 200 15.74 26.00 8.56
C ARG A 200 15.09 26.88 9.59
#